data_14162524347649d56c0621203c4d51de
#
_entry.id   14162524347649d56c0621203c4d51de
#
_cell.length_a   1.000
_cell.length_b   1.000
_cell.length_c   1.000
_cell.angle_alpha   90.00
_cell.angle_beta   90.00
_cell.angle_gamma   90.00
#
_symmetry.space_group_name_H-M   'P 1'
#
loop_
_entity.id
_entity.type
_entity.pdbx_description
1 polymer ?
#
loop_
_entity_poly.entity_id
_entity_poly.type
_entity_poly.pdbx_seq_one_letter_code
_entity_poly.pdbx_strand_id
1 'polypeptide(L)'
;MRNDNDWVLLRLYLLIIHFMKKILFSPPDMSEAEINGVCDALNSGWITTGPRTKEFERKIATYCHTNRAVCLNSATACMESILRVLGVGAGDEVITSAYTYTATASVTCHVGAKVVMVD
;
A
#
# COMPACT_ATOMS: atom_id res chain seq x y z
N MET A 1 11.09 7.78 51.31
CA MET A 1 9.84 7.03 51.56
C MET A 1 9.17 6.84 50.23
N ARG A 2 9.09 5.63 49.74
CA ARG A 2 8.39 5.30 48.49
C ARG A 2 6.89 5.25 48.84
N ASN A 3 6.10 6.02 48.11
CA ASN A 3 4.67 6.16 48.39
C ASN A 3 3.96 4.86 48.00
N ASP A 4 3.22 4.21 48.93
CA ASP A 4 2.51 2.95 48.65
C ASP A 4 1.47 3.08 47.54
N ASN A 5 1.09 4.31 47.21
CA ASN A 5 0.17 4.61 46.11
C ASN A 5 0.80 4.40 44.72
N ASP A 6 2.13 4.40 44.58
CA ASP A 6 2.81 4.24 43.29
C ASP A 6 2.56 2.83 42.70
N TRP A 7 2.49 1.82 43.58
CA TRP A 7 2.18 0.44 43.15
C TRP A 7 0.75 0.24 42.71
N VAL A 8 -0.20 0.97 43.31
CA VAL A 8 -1.62 0.93 42.92
C VAL A 8 -1.80 1.57 41.54
N LEU A 9 -1.15 2.73 41.32
CA LEU A 9 -1.20 3.42 40.03
C LEU A 9 -0.54 2.59 38.92
N LEU A 10 0.60 1.97 39.21
CA LEU A 10 1.28 1.09 38.25
C LEU A 10 0.42 -0.14 37.89
N ARG A 11 -0.26 -0.72 38.88
CA ARG A 11 -1.15 -1.87 38.68
C ARG A 11 -2.38 -1.51 37.88
N LEU A 12 -2.99 -0.36 38.15
CA LEU A 12 -4.09 0.19 37.35
C LEU A 12 -3.64 0.48 35.92
N TYR A 13 -2.49 1.07 35.72
CA TYR A 13 -1.92 1.34 34.41
C TYR A 13 -1.69 0.05 33.60
N LEU A 14 -1.11 -0.97 34.23
CA LEU A 14 -0.91 -2.29 33.60
C LEU A 14 -2.24 -2.99 33.27
N LEU A 15 -3.25 -2.86 34.12
CA LEU A 15 -4.59 -3.37 33.85
C LEU A 15 -5.24 -2.64 32.68
N ILE A 16 -5.13 -1.32 32.61
CA ILE A 16 -5.68 -0.53 31.50
C ILE A 16 -5.00 -0.93 30.18
N ILE A 17 -3.67 -1.07 30.19
CA ILE A 17 -2.93 -1.54 28.99
C ILE A 17 -3.36 -2.95 28.57
N HIS A 18 -3.59 -3.84 29.52
CA HIS A 18 -4.04 -5.21 29.23
C HIS A 18 -5.46 -5.25 28.64
N PHE A 19 -6.33 -4.34 29.07
CA PHE A 19 -7.69 -4.21 28.53
C PHE A 19 -7.78 -3.37 27.25
N MET A 20 -6.73 -2.60 26.90
CA MET A 20 -6.71 -1.83 25.66
C MET A 20 -6.68 -2.78 24.46
N LYS A 21 -7.77 -2.83 23.71
CA LYS A 21 -7.80 -3.53 22.42
C LYS A 21 -6.73 -2.92 21.51
N LYS A 22 -5.73 -3.73 21.12
CA LYS A 22 -4.69 -3.29 20.19
C LYS A 22 -5.36 -2.92 18.87
N ILE A 23 -5.35 -1.64 18.54
CA ILE A 23 -5.79 -1.15 17.23
C ILE A 23 -4.60 -1.32 16.28
N LEU A 24 -4.77 -2.16 15.28
CA LEU A 24 -3.75 -2.38 14.26
C LEU A 24 -3.89 -1.29 13.18
N PHE A 25 -2.75 -0.81 12.69
CA PHE A 25 -2.72 0.12 11.58
C PHE A 25 -2.93 -0.65 10.26
N SER A 26 -4.13 -0.50 9.68
CA SER A 26 -4.48 -1.06 8.36
C SER A 26 -4.01 -2.51 8.15
N PRO A 27 -4.44 -3.48 8.99
CA PRO A 27 -4.07 -4.87 8.79
C PRO A 27 -4.66 -5.36 7.45
N PRO A 28 -3.96 -6.23 6.73
CA PRO A 28 -4.52 -6.83 5.53
C PRO A 28 -5.74 -7.69 5.89
N ASP A 29 -6.77 -7.63 5.06
CA ASP A 29 -7.92 -8.52 5.13
C ASP A 29 -7.57 -9.80 4.34
N MET A 30 -7.26 -10.87 5.06
CA MET A 30 -6.84 -12.15 4.51
C MET A 30 -7.79 -13.24 4.94
N SER A 31 -8.36 -13.93 3.98
CA SER A 31 -9.24 -15.09 4.18
C SER A 31 -8.56 -16.38 3.68
N GLU A 32 -9.26 -17.50 3.84
CA GLU A 32 -8.81 -18.77 3.27
C GLU A 32 -8.71 -18.72 1.73
N ALA A 33 -9.49 -17.85 1.07
CA ALA A 33 -9.45 -17.72 -0.37
C ALA A 33 -8.09 -17.20 -0.87
N GLU A 34 -7.52 -16.20 -0.19
CA GLU A 34 -6.19 -15.68 -0.53
C GLU A 34 -5.11 -16.72 -0.25
N ILE A 35 -5.20 -17.42 0.90
CA ILE A 35 -4.25 -18.47 1.27
C ILE A 35 -4.27 -19.60 0.25
N ASN A 36 -5.45 -20.11 -0.09
CA ASN A 36 -5.62 -21.16 -1.08
C ASN A 36 -5.14 -20.71 -2.47
N GLY A 37 -5.43 -19.47 -2.86
CA GLY A 37 -4.97 -18.90 -4.12
C GLY A 37 -3.44 -18.86 -4.23
N VAL A 38 -2.73 -18.55 -3.14
CA VAL A 38 -1.26 -18.60 -3.10
C VAL A 38 -0.75 -20.03 -3.15
N CYS A 39 -1.35 -20.96 -2.37
CA CYS A 39 -1.00 -22.37 -2.40
C CYS A 39 -1.16 -22.97 -3.80
N ASP A 40 -2.26 -22.67 -4.48
CA ASP A 40 -2.48 -23.12 -5.85
C ASP A 40 -1.46 -22.56 -6.84
N ALA A 41 -1.07 -21.29 -6.68
CA ALA A 41 -0.02 -20.71 -7.52
C ALA A 41 1.31 -21.44 -7.35
N LEU A 42 1.71 -21.72 -6.11
CA LEU A 42 2.94 -22.47 -5.80
C LEU A 42 2.89 -23.91 -6.35
N ASN A 43 1.76 -24.60 -6.14
CA ASN A 43 1.57 -25.97 -6.61
C ASN A 43 1.56 -26.08 -8.15
N SER A 44 1.14 -25.02 -8.84
CA SER A 44 1.17 -24.98 -10.31
C SER A 44 2.60 -24.92 -10.90
N GLY A 45 3.59 -24.61 -10.08
CA GLY A 45 4.97 -24.35 -10.50
C GLY A 45 5.18 -23.04 -11.25
N TRP A 46 4.11 -22.26 -11.49
CA TRP A 46 4.21 -20.95 -12.17
C TRP A 46 4.20 -19.82 -11.17
N ILE A 47 5.37 -19.41 -10.71
CA ILE A 47 5.58 -18.39 -9.66
C ILE A 47 6.01 -17.01 -10.18
N THR A 48 6.03 -16.83 -11.51
CA THR A 48 6.36 -15.57 -12.18
C THR A 48 5.13 -14.99 -12.88
N THR A 49 5.31 -13.90 -13.63
CA THR A 49 4.26 -13.34 -14.48
C THR A 49 3.70 -14.40 -15.43
N GLY A 50 2.40 -14.67 -15.38
CA GLY A 50 1.80 -15.77 -16.12
C GLY A 50 0.27 -15.68 -16.21
N PRO A 51 -0.41 -16.82 -16.31
CA PRO A 51 -1.87 -16.87 -16.52
C PRO A 51 -2.68 -16.10 -15.47
N ARG A 52 -2.32 -16.19 -14.19
CA ARG A 52 -3.01 -15.48 -13.09
C ARG A 52 -2.87 -13.97 -13.22
N THR A 53 -1.68 -13.48 -13.59
CA THR A 53 -1.45 -12.05 -13.83
C THR A 53 -2.32 -11.56 -15.00
N LYS A 54 -2.35 -12.29 -16.11
CA LYS A 54 -3.18 -11.95 -17.28
C LYS A 54 -4.67 -11.95 -16.96
N GLU A 55 -5.13 -12.90 -16.15
CA GLU A 55 -6.51 -12.93 -15.69
C GLU A 55 -6.85 -11.72 -14.82
N PHE A 56 -5.95 -11.35 -13.90
CA PHE A 56 -6.10 -10.18 -13.05
C PHE A 56 -6.14 -8.89 -13.88
N GLU A 57 -5.21 -8.72 -14.82
CA GLU A 57 -5.21 -7.59 -15.77
C GLU A 57 -6.54 -7.47 -16.51
N ARG A 58 -7.07 -8.59 -17.02
CA ARG A 58 -8.37 -8.62 -17.72
C ARG A 58 -9.51 -8.22 -16.78
N LYS A 59 -9.55 -8.73 -15.54
CA LYS A 59 -10.58 -8.40 -14.54
C LYS A 59 -10.55 -6.92 -14.18
N ILE A 60 -9.37 -6.36 -13.95
CA ILE A 60 -9.20 -4.93 -13.66
C ILE A 60 -9.62 -4.07 -14.86
N ALA A 61 -9.21 -4.42 -16.07
CA ALA A 61 -9.60 -3.70 -17.26
C ALA A 61 -11.15 -3.68 -17.42
N THR A 62 -11.80 -4.82 -17.19
CA THR A 62 -13.26 -4.91 -17.23
C THR A 62 -13.92 -4.06 -16.14
N TYR A 63 -13.42 -4.13 -14.90
CA TYR A 63 -13.96 -3.38 -13.77
C TYR A 63 -13.82 -1.86 -13.95
N CYS A 64 -12.68 -1.41 -14.47
CA CYS A 64 -12.39 0.00 -14.73
C CYS A 64 -12.94 0.51 -16.07
N HIS A 65 -13.61 -0.33 -16.85
CA HIS A 65 -14.11 0.00 -18.20
C HIS A 65 -13.00 0.54 -19.12
N THR A 66 -11.79 -0.03 -19.02
CA THR A 66 -10.63 0.31 -19.85
C THR A 66 -10.32 -0.81 -20.84
N ASN A 67 -9.63 -0.49 -21.92
CA ASN A 67 -9.27 -1.48 -22.92
C ASN A 67 -8.21 -2.47 -22.42
N ARG A 68 -7.33 -2.03 -21.52
CA ARG A 68 -6.21 -2.82 -20.99
C ARG A 68 -5.85 -2.37 -19.57
N ALA A 69 -5.30 -3.29 -18.81
CA ALA A 69 -4.59 -3.04 -17.58
C ALA A 69 -3.24 -3.75 -17.63
N VAL A 70 -2.26 -3.24 -16.91
CA VAL A 70 -0.91 -3.82 -16.80
C VAL A 70 -0.57 -3.91 -15.32
N CYS A 71 -0.17 -5.10 -14.89
CA CYS A 71 0.29 -5.35 -13.52
C CYS A 71 1.78 -5.05 -13.40
N LEU A 72 2.13 -4.30 -12.38
CA LEU A 72 3.51 -4.07 -11.97
C LEU A 72 3.70 -4.58 -10.53
N ASN A 73 4.94 -4.59 -10.06
CA ASN A 73 5.29 -5.11 -8.74
C ASN A 73 4.85 -4.22 -7.56
N SER A 74 4.48 -2.97 -7.82
CA SER A 74 4.02 -2.03 -6.79
C SER A 74 3.23 -0.87 -7.39
N ALA A 75 2.37 -0.23 -6.57
CA ALA A 75 1.71 1.02 -6.94
C ALA A 75 2.71 2.15 -7.23
N THR A 76 3.83 2.18 -6.53
CA THR A 76 4.92 3.14 -6.78
C THR A 76 5.46 3.00 -8.20
N ALA A 77 5.74 1.77 -8.64
CA ALA A 77 6.19 1.50 -10.01
C ALA A 77 5.11 1.88 -11.05
N CYS A 78 3.84 1.65 -10.73
CA CYS A 78 2.73 2.06 -11.60
C CYS A 78 2.70 3.59 -11.78
N MET A 79 2.75 4.33 -10.68
CA MET A 79 2.74 5.80 -10.72
C MET A 79 3.93 6.37 -11.50
N GLU A 80 5.14 5.88 -11.22
CA GLU A 80 6.34 6.33 -11.94
C GLU A 80 6.25 6.01 -13.44
N SER A 81 5.80 4.80 -13.79
CA SER A 81 5.63 4.40 -15.19
C SER A 81 4.62 5.28 -15.93
N ILE A 82 3.51 5.63 -15.28
CA ILE A 82 2.50 6.54 -15.86
C ILE A 82 3.10 7.91 -16.13
N LEU A 83 3.80 8.51 -15.17
CA LEU A 83 4.43 9.81 -15.36
C LEU A 83 5.43 9.78 -16.53
N ARG A 84 6.23 8.73 -16.65
CA ARG A 84 7.17 8.55 -17.77
C ARG A 84 6.47 8.39 -19.11
N VAL A 85 5.39 7.60 -19.17
CA VAL A 85 4.62 7.41 -20.42
C VAL A 85 3.93 8.70 -20.86
N LEU A 86 3.50 9.53 -19.90
CA LEU A 86 2.92 10.85 -20.18
C LEU A 86 3.96 11.91 -20.54
N GLY A 87 5.26 11.58 -20.47
CA GLY A 87 6.34 12.51 -20.78
C GLY A 87 6.59 13.55 -19.68
N VAL A 88 6.07 13.34 -18.47
CA VAL A 88 6.29 14.25 -17.34
C VAL A 88 7.75 14.18 -16.91
N GLY A 89 8.38 15.37 -16.73
CA GLY A 89 9.80 15.46 -16.41
C GLY A 89 10.23 16.86 -15.93
N ALA A 90 11.49 17.18 -16.16
CA ALA A 90 12.08 18.45 -15.75
C ALA A 90 11.34 19.64 -16.39
N GLY A 91 10.90 20.58 -15.55
CA GLY A 91 10.11 21.74 -15.97
C GLY A 91 8.60 21.58 -15.74
N ASP A 92 8.12 20.36 -15.50
CA ASP A 92 6.71 20.10 -15.18
C ASP A 92 6.45 20.17 -13.69
N GLU A 93 5.19 20.41 -13.33
CA GLU A 93 4.70 20.37 -11.95
C GLU A 93 3.63 19.31 -11.81
N VAL A 94 3.70 18.53 -10.71
CA VAL A 94 2.71 17.53 -10.34
C VAL A 94 2.08 17.89 -9.01
N ILE A 95 0.76 18.11 -9.01
CA ILE A 95 -0.01 18.45 -7.82
C ILE A 95 -0.40 17.18 -7.09
N THR A 96 -0.17 17.15 -5.78
CA THR A 96 -0.54 16.02 -4.92
C THR A 96 -1.00 16.50 -3.54
N SER A 97 -1.78 15.67 -2.83
CA SER A 97 -2.15 15.93 -1.44
C SER A 97 -0.94 15.82 -0.52
N ALA A 98 -0.86 16.68 0.50
CA ALA A 98 0.14 16.57 1.56
C ALA A 98 -0.10 15.35 2.47
N TYR A 99 -1.36 14.93 2.65
CA TYR A 99 -1.74 13.75 3.43
C TYR A 99 -1.84 12.52 2.55
N THR A 100 -0.70 11.96 2.19
CA THR A 100 -0.59 10.75 1.36
C THR A 100 0.68 9.97 1.68
N TYR A 101 0.81 8.78 1.12
CA TYR A 101 2.05 8.00 1.24
C TYR A 101 3.19 8.70 0.49
N THR A 102 4.39 8.67 1.05
CA THR A 102 5.59 9.35 0.50
C THR A 102 5.85 9.03 -0.97
N ALA A 103 5.51 7.83 -1.43
CA ALA A 103 5.68 7.42 -2.82
C ALA A 103 5.00 8.36 -3.82
N THR A 104 3.85 8.96 -3.46
CA THR A 104 3.11 9.88 -4.33
C THR A 104 3.95 11.12 -4.70
N ALA A 105 4.73 11.62 -3.76
CA ALA A 105 5.65 12.75 -4.01
C ALA A 105 6.97 12.27 -4.61
N SER A 106 7.53 11.14 -4.12
CA SER A 106 8.85 10.68 -4.57
C SER A 106 8.89 10.27 -6.03
N VAL A 107 7.82 9.65 -6.58
CA VAL A 107 7.79 9.31 -8.02
C VAL A 107 7.84 10.54 -8.92
N THR A 108 7.30 11.67 -8.48
CA THR A 108 7.40 12.95 -9.17
C THR A 108 8.87 13.42 -9.21
N CYS A 109 9.59 13.31 -8.09
CA CYS A 109 11.01 13.61 -8.03
C CYS A 109 11.83 12.64 -8.92
N HIS A 110 11.46 11.36 -8.97
CA HIS A 110 12.17 10.36 -9.79
C HIS A 110 12.13 10.68 -11.29
N VAL A 111 11.06 11.30 -11.76
CA VAL A 111 10.95 11.73 -13.16
C VAL A 111 11.54 13.13 -13.40
N GLY A 112 12.04 13.82 -12.36
CA GLY A 112 12.64 15.14 -12.44
C GLY A 112 11.64 16.30 -12.43
N ALA A 113 10.36 16.04 -12.18
CA ALA A 113 9.34 17.07 -12.08
C ALA A 113 9.29 17.68 -10.67
N LYS A 114 8.65 18.84 -10.55
CA LYS A 114 8.45 19.54 -9.28
C LYS A 114 7.16 19.07 -8.59
N VAL A 115 7.27 18.73 -7.32
CA VAL A 115 6.12 18.41 -6.48
C VAL A 115 5.45 19.68 -5.98
N VAL A 116 4.13 19.79 -6.16
CA VAL A 116 3.29 20.84 -5.60
C VAL A 116 2.30 20.20 -4.65
N MET A 117 2.49 20.44 -3.35
CA MET A 117 1.59 19.89 -2.32
C MET A 117 0.44 20.85 -2.06
N VAL A 118 -0.75 20.30 -1.96
CA VAL A 118 -1.99 21.00 -1.62
C VAL A 118 -2.75 20.26 -0.54
N ASP A 119 -3.55 20.98 0.22
CA ASP A 119 -4.44 20.43 1.26
C ASP A 119 -5.77 19.95 0.65
#